data_e7703763809cc0db67eb005ca6fb078f
#
_entry.id   e7703763809cc0db67eb005ca6fb078f
#
_cell.length_a   1.000
_cell.length_b   1.000
_cell.length_c   1.000
_cell.angle_alpha   90.00
_cell.angle_beta   90.00
_cell.angle_gamma   90.00
#
_symmetry.space_group_name_H-M   'P 1'
#
loop_
_entity.id
_entity.type
_entity.pdbx_description
1 polymer ?
#
loop_
_entity_poly.entity_id
_entity_poly.type
_entity_poly.pdbx_seq_one_letter_code
_entity_poly.pdbx_strand_id
1 'polypeptide(L)'
;MSVAVNQRLHGAAPQIRLSLRAAFCLSAPLTLGLILNQRVYAIVFSIGALWAISQDGVDEWGVRGPRLLWVGVAAAAGTTIGAATVALSKSGWTLIMLFSVIALLAGFIEASNRATPGAYLLIGTVVGAGLRFSGRVWQSCLALFLGALWVYLVAALTDFRRRISNQRIFLANAFDSLALLIEAVGSSRFYELRAKAVVTLDAAQDVVGRSGIHSGSAEEVALHKSLIVALRSGEVISYLEGKELCVDASVPAALREVASNLRDSSGIEAGASLEGLQDRFSAIAGLDHKITAVLAVSDPSLLRATTPRGSSRASTRARLSIVERVRFACILGVAISVGTIIARALDGPHGFWLPMSIAFILRPDLGPVITRALARTIGTIIGVSIAAFVAWLSSSIVVLIVLSCVMAALVPWSVKRSHVLAVVTFTPIIFVFLSLLGTDKYLLVPRIVDTALGAAIVLLLDLFLWSTAPSLRPSQQLEKARMASDRYGREASRDDALRRHLLRRSALRAVANARSSLAQASAETHPLRRPDPAIAAELNAIEASIDAHTVTLLEERSS
;
A
#
# COMPACT_ATOMS: atom_id res chain seq x y z
N MET A 1 10.95 13.95 -28.44
CA MET A 1 11.85 13.39 -27.41
C MET A 1 11.84 14.19 -26.10
N SER A 2 11.76 15.53 -26.14
CA SER A 2 11.74 16.39 -24.93
C SER A 2 10.49 16.24 -24.05
N VAL A 3 9.28 16.13 -24.62
CA VAL A 3 8.01 16.00 -23.90
C VAL A 3 7.94 14.67 -23.13
N ALA A 4 8.37 13.55 -23.73
CA ALA A 4 8.36 12.24 -23.07
C ALA A 4 9.40 12.14 -21.93
N VAL A 5 10.52 12.87 -22.02
CA VAL A 5 11.53 12.96 -20.97
C VAL A 5 11.00 13.82 -19.81
N ASN A 6 10.34 14.92 -20.11
CA ASN A 6 9.73 15.80 -19.12
C ASN A 6 8.59 15.09 -18.36
N GLN A 7 7.71 14.36 -19.05
CA GLN A 7 6.66 13.57 -18.41
C GLN A 7 7.22 12.48 -17.47
N ARG A 8 8.33 11.82 -17.83
CA ARG A 8 9.01 10.85 -16.95
C ARG A 8 9.63 11.52 -15.72
N LEU A 9 10.19 12.71 -15.86
CA LEU A 9 10.80 13.45 -14.74
C LEU A 9 9.73 13.96 -13.75
N HIS A 10 8.58 14.45 -14.21
CA HIS A 10 7.51 14.93 -13.33
C HIS A 10 6.79 13.79 -12.59
N GLY A 11 6.63 12.63 -13.21
CA GLY A 11 6.16 11.40 -12.54
C GLY A 11 7.16 10.84 -11.53
N ALA A 12 8.46 11.12 -11.69
CA ALA A 12 9.52 10.69 -10.78
C ALA A 12 9.72 11.63 -9.58
N ALA A 13 9.34 12.90 -9.69
CA ALA A 13 9.59 13.93 -8.67
C ALA A 13 9.10 13.57 -7.24
N PRO A 14 7.90 12.96 -7.04
CA PRO A 14 7.45 12.53 -5.71
C PRO A 14 8.30 11.39 -5.16
N GLN A 15 8.75 10.48 -6.01
CA GLN A 15 9.58 9.34 -5.60
C GLN A 15 11.00 9.77 -5.23
N ILE A 16 11.59 10.68 -6.01
CA ILE A 16 12.92 11.24 -5.71
C ILE A 16 12.92 11.93 -4.34
N ARG A 17 11.86 12.68 -4.02
CA ARG A 17 11.72 13.33 -2.70
C ARG A 17 11.62 12.33 -1.56
N LEU A 18 10.82 11.28 -1.73
CA LEU A 18 10.72 10.20 -0.75
C LEU A 18 12.07 9.52 -0.55
N SER A 19 12.82 9.28 -1.62
CA SER A 19 14.16 8.71 -1.59
C SER A 19 15.16 9.60 -0.86
N LEU A 20 15.21 10.91 -1.17
CA LEU A 20 16.08 11.87 -0.49
C LEU A 20 15.73 12.01 0.99
N ARG A 21 14.42 12.04 1.32
CA ARG A 21 13.96 12.08 2.72
C ARG A 21 14.36 10.82 3.47
N ALA A 22 14.20 9.64 2.87
CA ALA A 22 14.58 8.38 3.47
C ALA A 22 16.10 8.31 3.73
N ALA A 23 16.91 8.71 2.75
CA ALA A 23 18.35 8.82 2.89
C ALA A 23 18.73 9.74 4.05
N PHE A 24 18.19 10.95 4.09
CA PHE A 24 18.44 11.92 5.15
C PHE A 24 18.01 11.42 6.52
N CYS A 25 16.78 10.88 6.63
CA CYS A 25 16.25 10.42 7.90
C CYS A 25 17.03 9.25 8.50
N LEU A 26 17.68 8.43 7.69
CA LEU A 26 18.53 7.34 8.17
C LEU A 26 19.97 7.78 8.42
N SER A 27 20.59 8.47 7.46
CA SER A 27 22.02 8.77 7.50
C SER A 27 22.38 9.89 8.48
N ALA A 28 21.57 10.95 8.61
CA ALA A 28 21.88 12.07 9.48
C ALA A 28 21.99 11.65 10.97
N PRO A 29 21.01 10.96 11.58
CA PRO A 29 21.14 10.53 12.97
C PRO A 29 22.22 9.46 13.16
N LEU A 30 22.40 8.57 12.17
CA LEU A 30 23.47 7.57 12.23
C LEU A 30 24.85 8.23 12.27
N THR A 31 25.12 9.17 11.36
CA THR A 31 26.39 9.91 11.28
C THR A 31 26.62 10.74 12.55
N LEU A 32 25.60 11.48 13.00
CA LEU A 32 25.69 12.29 14.21
C LEU A 32 26.01 11.45 15.45
N GLY A 33 25.34 10.31 15.60
CA GLY A 33 25.58 9.43 16.74
C GLY A 33 26.96 8.76 16.71
N LEU A 34 27.51 8.50 15.52
CA LEU A 34 28.88 8.02 15.37
C LEU A 34 29.90 9.10 15.75
N ILE A 35 29.71 10.36 15.34
CA ILE A 35 30.54 11.51 15.72
C ILE A 35 30.49 11.72 17.23
N LEU A 36 29.33 11.62 17.86
CA LEU A 36 29.12 11.76 19.29
C LEU A 36 29.57 10.52 20.09
N ASN A 37 30.12 9.51 19.44
CA ASN A 37 30.51 8.22 20.02
C ASN A 37 29.38 7.45 20.73
N GLN A 38 28.12 7.69 20.32
CA GLN A 38 26.89 7.07 20.83
C GLN A 38 26.36 6.00 19.88
N ARG A 39 27.23 5.06 19.45
CA ARG A 39 26.96 4.08 18.38
C ARG A 39 25.69 3.28 18.59
N VAL A 40 25.47 2.74 19.80
CA VAL A 40 24.32 1.87 20.12
C VAL A 40 23.01 2.65 19.94
N TYR A 41 22.93 3.84 20.53
CA TYR A 41 21.71 4.66 20.44
C TYR A 41 21.45 5.16 19.02
N ALA A 42 22.51 5.51 18.27
CA ALA A 42 22.40 5.90 16.87
C ALA A 42 21.81 4.77 16.00
N ILE A 43 22.25 3.54 16.20
CA ILE A 43 21.77 2.36 15.48
C ILE A 43 20.32 2.06 15.85
N VAL A 44 19.97 2.05 17.14
CA VAL A 44 18.60 1.80 17.59
C VAL A 44 17.65 2.88 17.09
N PHE A 45 18.05 4.14 17.13
CA PHE A 45 17.30 5.25 16.53
C PHE A 45 17.09 5.03 15.03
N SER A 46 18.16 4.64 14.31
CA SER A 46 18.10 4.38 12.86
C SER A 46 17.23 3.17 12.52
N ILE A 47 17.13 2.16 13.38
CA ILE A 47 16.17 1.04 13.23
C ILE A 47 14.72 1.58 13.29
N GLY A 48 14.42 2.43 14.26
CA GLY A 48 13.10 3.07 14.37
C GLY A 48 12.78 3.94 13.15
N ALA A 49 13.76 4.72 12.69
CA ALA A 49 13.64 5.52 11.48
C ALA A 49 13.42 4.63 10.24
N LEU A 50 14.16 3.53 10.08
CA LEU A 50 14.03 2.58 8.96
C LEU A 50 12.64 1.96 8.89
N TRP A 51 12.08 1.58 10.04
CA TRP A 51 10.73 1.02 10.09
C TRP A 51 9.66 2.06 9.71
N ALA A 52 9.80 3.29 10.17
CA ALA A 52 8.93 4.39 9.75
C ALA A 52 9.07 4.72 8.26
N ILE A 53 10.30 4.78 7.72
CA ILE A 53 10.59 4.98 6.28
C ILE A 53 9.87 3.94 5.43
N SER A 54 9.83 2.69 5.87
CA SER A 54 9.15 1.61 5.13
C SER A 54 7.64 1.82 4.98
N GLN A 55 7.04 2.61 5.87
CA GLN A 55 5.62 2.94 5.89
C GLN A 55 5.32 4.33 5.34
N ASP A 56 6.37 5.09 5.00
CA ASP A 56 6.22 6.39 4.40
C ASP A 56 5.84 6.30 2.92
N GLY A 57 5.02 7.23 2.46
CA GLY A 57 4.47 7.20 1.11
C GLY A 57 3.97 8.55 0.65
N VAL A 58 3.24 8.54 -0.45
CA VAL A 58 2.54 9.72 -1.01
C VAL A 58 1.09 9.82 -0.53
N ASP A 59 0.66 8.91 0.36
CA ASP A 59 -0.69 8.90 0.91
C ASP A 59 -1.02 10.24 1.60
N GLU A 60 -2.32 10.50 1.76
CA GLU A 60 -2.80 11.66 2.50
C GLU A 60 -2.28 11.67 3.93
N TRP A 61 -1.91 12.87 4.44
CA TRP A 61 -1.33 13.04 5.77
C TRP A 61 -2.23 12.49 6.90
N GLY A 62 -3.55 12.67 6.77
CA GLY A 62 -4.52 12.15 7.75
C GLY A 62 -4.49 10.62 7.94
N VAL A 63 -3.99 9.87 6.97
CA VAL A 63 -3.82 8.41 7.03
C VAL A 63 -2.38 8.04 7.34
N ARG A 64 -1.43 8.74 6.71
CA ARG A 64 0.01 8.44 6.79
C ARG A 64 0.60 8.86 8.14
N GLY A 65 0.28 10.06 8.62
CA GLY A 65 0.82 10.56 9.89
C GLY A 65 0.54 9.63 11.07
N PRO A 66 -0.73 9.28 11.35
CA PRO A 66 -1.04 8.28 12.38
C PRO A 66 -0.36 6.93 12.18
N ARG A 67 -0.23 6.46 10.91
CA ARG A 67 0.46 5.19 10.60
C ARG A 67 1.92 5.23 11.02
N LEU A 68 2.65 6.31 10.72
CA LEU A 68 4.05 6.48 11.11
C LEU A 68 4.22 6.48 12.63
N LEU A 69 3.34 7.19 13.36
CA LEU A 69 3.37 7.21 14.82
C LEU A 69 3.06 5.85 15.43
N TRP A 70 2.01 5.17 14.96
CA TRP A 70 1.63 3.85 15.47
C TRP A 70 2.71 2.79 15.24
N VAL A 71 3.45 2.87 14.14
CA VAL A 71 4.61 1.99 13.90
C VAL A 71 5.67 2.23 14.98
N GLY A 72 6.00 3.49 15.28
CA GLY A 72 6.96 3.84 16.32
C GLY A 72 6.52 3.38 17.72
N VAL A 73 5.27 3.63 18.09
CA VAL A 73 4.70 3.22 19.39
C VAL A 73 4.69 1.69 19.52
N ALA A 74 4.18 0.99 18.52
CA ALA A 74 4.10 -0.48 18.53
C ALA A 74 5.48 -1.13 18.59
N ALA A 75 6.42 -0.62 17.81
CA ALA A 75 7.80 -1.10 17.80
C ALA A 75 8.51 -0.87 19.13
N ALA A 76 8.39 0.32 19.72
CA ALA A 76 8.98 0.64 21.01
C ALA A 76 8.35 -0.21 22.14
N ALA A 77 7.03 -0.33 22.16
CA ALA A 77 6.32 -1.18 23.13
C ALA A 77 6.76 -2.64 23.02
N GLY A 78 6.82 -3.19 21.80
CA GLY A 78 7.31 -4.55 21.57
C GLY A 78 8.75 -4.72 22.04
N THR A 79 9.65 -3.81 21.69
CA THR A 79 11.06 -3.86 22.08
C THR A 79 11.20 -3.81 23.61
N THR A 80 10.40 -2.98 24.30
CA THR A 80 10.37 -2.92 25.76
C THR A 80 9.95 -4.26 26.36
N ILE A 81 8.87 -4.85 25.86
CA ILE A 81 8.35 -6.15 26.31
C ILE A 81 9.41 -7.25 26.12
N GLY A 82 10.00 -7.33 24.92
CA GLY A 82 11.02 -8.36 24.63
C GLY A 82 12.26 -8.23 25.50
N ALA A 83 12.80 -7.02 25.63
CA ALA A 83 13.99 -6.76 26.46
C ALA A 83 13.72 -6.96 27.96
N ALA A 84 12.56 -6.52 28.47
CA ALA A 84 12.18 -6.72 29.86
C ALA A 84 12.04 -8.22 30.21
N THR A 85 11.49 -9.01 29.28
CA THR A 85 11.35 -10.46 29.50
C THR A 85 12.69 -11.16 29.63
N VAL A 86 13.68 -10.81 28.79
CA VAL A 86 15.03 -11.37 28.87
C VAL A 86 15.72 -10.92 30.17
N ALA A 87 15.48 -9.69 30.63
CA ALA A 87 16.02 -9.19 31.87
C ALA A 87 15.41 -9.88 33.12
N LEU A 88 14.11 -10.19 33.09
CA LEU A 88 13.37 -10.76 34.21
C LEU A 88 13.43 -12.29 34.28
N SER A 89 13.59 -12.98 33.13
CA SER A 89 13.58 -14.42 33.07
C SER A 89 14.68 -14.97 32.17
N LYS A 90 15.46 -15.91 32.72
CA LYS A 90 16.48 -16.68 31.97
C LYS A 90 15.89 -17.93 31.31
N SER A 91 14.63 -18.28 31.57
CA SER A 91 14.00 -19.47 31.02
C SER A 91 13.61 -19.26 29.56
N GLY A 92 14.05 -20.17 28.70
CA GLY A 92 13.67 -20.10 27.28
C GLY A 92 12.19 -20.41 27.03
N TRP A 93 11.52 -21.11 27.93
CA TRP A 93 10.09 -21.34 27.85
C TRP A 93 9.29 -20.05 28.01
N THR A 94 9.76 -19.12 28.83
CA THR A 94 9.14 -17.80 29.01
C THR A 94 9.15 -17.00 27.70
N LEU A 95 10.25 -17.08 26.93
CA LEU A 95 10.34 -16.43 25.61
C LEU A 95 9.39 -17.05 24.59
N ILE A 96 9.27 -18.37 24.57
CA ILE A 96 8.33 -19.07 23.68
C ILE A 96 6.90 -18.65 24.01
N MET A 97 6.50 -18.68 25.28
CA MET A 97 5.17 -18.26 25.72
C MET A 97 4.90 -16.78 25.38
N LEU A 98 5.86 -15.90 25.66
CA LEU A 98 5.71 -14.48 25.35
C LEU A 98 5.52 -14.26 23.85
N PHE A 99 6.40 -14.82 23.02
CA PHE A 99 6.31 -14.64 21.58
C PHE A 99 5.01 -15.20 21.03
N SER A 100 4.51 -16.31 21.58
CA SER A 100 3.21 -16.90 21.21
C SER A 100 2.05 -15.97 21.54
N VAL A 101 2.01 -15.42 22.77
CA VAL A 101 0.94 -14.51 23.21
C VAL A 101 0.99 -13.21 22.41
N ILE A 102 2.19 -12.64 22.24
CA ILE A 102 2.33 -11.39 21.45
C ILE A 102 2.00 -11.65 19.98
N ALA A 103 2.33 -12.83 19.41
CA ALA A 103 1.96 -13.17 18.05
C ALA A 103 0.45 -13.31 17.85
N LEU A 104 -0.27 -13.88 18.82
CA LEU A 104 -1.74 -13.92 18.82
C LEU A 104 -2.33 -12.51 18.86
N LEU A 105 -1.89 -11.66 19.78
CA LEU A 105 -2.34 -10.27 19.88
C LEU A 105 -2.01 -9.46 18.62
N ALA A 106 -0.76 -9.56 18.16
CA ALA A 106 -0.28 -8.89 16.97
C ALA A 106 -1.05 -9.33 15.72
N GLY A 107 -1.30 -10.62 15.57
CA GLY A 107 -2.08 -11.18 14.46
C GLY A 107 -3.52 -10.69 14.46
N PHE A 108 -4.16 -10.63 15.62
CA PHE A 108 -5.52 -10.10 15.75
C PHE A 108 -5.59 -8.59 15.43
N ILE A 109 -4.63 -7.81 15.94
CA ILE A 109 -4.52 -6.36 15.65
C ILE A 109 -4.27 -6.12 14.16
N GLU A 110 -3.32 -6.84 13.57
CA GLU A 110 -2.95 -6.71 12.15
C GLU A 110 -4.14 -7.06 11.23
N ALA A 111 -4.88 -8.13 11.57
CA ALA A 111 -6.06 -8.53 10.83
C ALA A 111 -7.27 -7.58 11.04
N SER A 112 -7.26 -6.78 12.11
CA SER A 112 -8.35 -5.86 12.47
C SER A 112 -8.14 -4.46 11.91
N ASN A 113 -6.90 -4.01 11.79
CA ASN A 113 -6.54 -2.63 11.52
C ASN A 113 -5.68 -2.51 10.24
N ARG A 114 -5.85 -1.42 9.51
CA ARG A 114 -5.14 -1.14 8.25
C ARG A 114 -3.75 -0.54 8.42
N ALA A 115 -3.48 0.00 9.58
CA ALA A 115 -2.14 0.36 9.98
C ALA A 115 -1.47 -0.93 10.48
N THR A 116 -0.26 -1.20 10.08
CA THR A 116 0.51 -2.40 10.43
C THR A 116 1.12 -2.40 11.86
N PRO A 117 0.40 -1.95 12.94
CA PRO A 117 0.98 -1.87 14.27
C PRO A 117 1.23 -3.24 14.88
N GLY A 118 0.39 -4.24 14.54
CA GLY A 118 0.54 -5.59 15.07
C GLY A 118 1.87 -6.23 14.68
N ALA A 119 2.22 -6.16 13.40
CA ALA A 119 3.49 -6.70 12.92
C ALA A 119 4.70 -6.03 13.59
N TYR A 120 4.68 -4.70 13.75
CA TYR A 120 5.78 -3.99 14.39
C TYR A 120 5.85 -4.21 15.90
N LEU A 121 4.72 -4.48 16.56
CA LEU A 121 4.70 -4.94 17.94
C LEU A 121 5.44 -6.28 18.08
N LEU A 122 5.11 -7.27 17.23
CA LEU A 122 5.74 -8.58 17.23
C LEU A 122 7.23 -8.49 16.87
N ILE A 123 7.57 -7.81 15.78
CA ILE A 123 8.96 -7.63 15.33
C ILE A 123 9.77 -6.92 16.41
N GLY A 124 9.22 -5.87 17.02
CA GLY A 124 9.83 -5.15 18.14
C GLY A 124 10.12 -6.09 19.31
N THR A 125 9.15 -6.95 19.69
CA THR A 125 9.33 -7.92 20.78
C THR A 125 10.46 -8.91 20.51
N VAL A 126 10.52 -9.45 19.28
CA VAL A 126 11.57 -10.37 18.86
C VAL A 126 12.94 -9.68 18.83
N VAL A 127 13.02 -8.46 18.31
CA VAL A 127 14.26 -7.66 18.27
C VAL A 127 14.70 -7.25 19.68
N GLY A 128 13.77 -6.85 20.54
CA GLY A 128 14.05 -6.48 21.93
C GLY A 128 14.63 -7.62 22.74
N ALA A 129 14.13 -8.84 22.52
CA ALA A 129 14.68 -10.05 23.14
C ALA A 129 16.03 -10.47 22.56
N GLY A 130 16.26 -10.23 21.25
CA GLY A 130 17.43 -10.70 20.52
C GLY A 130 18.67 -9.81 20.63
N LEU A 131 18.50 -8.50 20.62
CA LEU A 131 19.63 -7.56 20.53
C LEU A 131 20.37 -7.33 21.86
N ARG A 132 19.97 -7.93 22.97
CA ARG A 132 20.65 -7.81 24.29
C ARG A 132 21.26 -6.40 24.48
N PHE A 133 20.41 -5.37 24.55
CA PHE A 133 20.84 -3.99 24.67
C PHE A 133 21.77 -3.82 25.87
N SER A 134 23.02 -3.44 25.60
CA SER A 134 23.97 -3.06 26.65
C SER A 134 23.59 -1.65 27.13
N GLY A 135 22.89 -1.57 28.26
CA GLY A 135 22.50 -0.29 28.84
C GLY A 135 21.08 -0.35 29.43
N ARG A 136 20.54 0.82 29.76
CA ARG A 136 19.17 0.92 30.29
C ARG A 136 18.16 0.68 29.16
N VAL A 137 17.40 -0.41 29.24
CA VAL A 137 16.40 -0.85 28.25
C VAL A 137 15.50 0.30 27.81
N TRP A 138 15.02 1.13 28.74
CA TRP A 138 14.13 2.25 28.42
C TRP A 138 14.76 3.29 27.47
N GLN A 139 16.08 3.51 27.54
CA GLN A 139 16.79 4.46 26.67
C GLN A 139 16.81 3.95 25.23
N SER A 140 17.03 2.64 25.02
CA SER A 140 16.98 2.02 23.71
C SER A 140 15.55 2.06 23.12
N CYS A 141 14.53 1.79 23.94
CA CYS A 141 13.14 1.89 23.51
C CYS A 141 12.75 3.32 23.12
N LEU A 142 13.19 4.30 23.93
CA LEU A 142 13.00 5.72 23.63
C LEU A 142 13.73 6.12 22.35
N ALA A 143 14.99 5.69 22.14
CA ALA A 143 15.74 5.98 20.92
C ALA A 143 15.01 5.43 19.68
N LEU A 144 14.46 4.23 19.75
CA LEU A 144 13.69 3.62 18.66
C LEU A 144 12.42 4.43 18.34
N PHE A 145 11.67 4.82 19.36
CA PHE A 145 10.49 5.68 19.22
C PHE A 145 10.85 7.04 18.61
N LEU A 146 11.91 7.68 19.11
CA LEU A 146 12.40 8.97 18.61
C LEU A 146 12.86 8.87 17.15
N GLY A 147 13.40 7.73 16.72
CA GLY A 147 13.73 7.48 15.31
C GLY A 147 12.51 7.50 14.41
N ALA A 148 11.42 6.85 14.82
CA ALA A 148 10.17 6.90 14.08
C ALA A 148 9.51 8.30 14.12
N LEU A 149 9.56 8.97 15.28
CA LEU A 149 9.07 10.34 15.45
C LEU A 149 9.85 11.33 14.58
N TRP A 150 11.17 11.14 14.43
CA TRP A 150 12.01 11.92 13.53
C TRP A 150 11.51 11.86 12.09
N VAL A 151 11.25 10.67 11.57
CA VAL A 151 10.68 10.49 10.22
C VAL A 151 9.33 11.17 10.10
N TYR A 152 8.46 11.03 11.12
CA TYR A 152 7.17 11.72 11.18
C TYR A 152 7.34 13.24 11.08
N LEU A 153 8.23 13.83 11.88
CA LEU A 153 8.46 15.28 11.89
C LEU A 153 9.01 15.79 10.57
N VAL A 154 10.02 15.10 10.02
CA VAL A 154 10.59 15.47 8.71
C VAL A 154 9.54 15.33 7.60
N ALA A 155 8.73 14.27 7.64
CA ALA A 155 7.62 14.10 6.71
C ALA A 155 6.57 15.21 6.85
N ALA A 156 6.20 15.56 8.08
CA ALA A 156 5.25 16.64 8.36
C ALA A 156 5.75 17.99 7.81
N LEU A 157 7.00 18.34 8.10
CA LEU A 157 7.63 19.60 7.65
C LEU A 157 7.73 19.67 6.12
N THR A 158 8.13 18.58 5.48
CA THR A 158 8.33 18.56 4.02
C THR A 158 7.03 18.55 3.23
N ASP A 159 5.95 17.99 3.79
CA ASP A 159 4.68 17.81 3.09
C ASP A 159 3.60 18.81 3.51
N PHE A 160 3.77 19.54 4.63
CA PHE A 160 2.80 20.53 5.10
C PHE A 160 2.49 21.59 4.03
N ARG A 161 3.51 22.04 3.28
CA ARG A 161 3.37 23.04 2.21
C ARG A 161 2.90 22.47 0.87
N ARG A 162 2.65 21.13 0.77
CA ARG A 162 2.45 20.45 -0.52
C ARG A 162 1.19 19.60 -0.58
N ARG A 163 0.22 19.85 0.29
CA ARG A 163 -1.06 19.14 0.32
C ARG A 163 -1.74 19.14 -1.05
N ILE A 164 -1.80 20.30 -1.68
CA ILE A 164 -2.42 20.51 -2.99
C ILE A 164 -1.66 19.77 -4.10
N SER A 165 -0.33 19.76 -4.08
CA SER A 165 0.47 19.05 -5.09
C SER A 165 0.22 17.53 -5.08
N ASN A 166 -0.04 16.93 -3.93
CA ASN A 166 -0.38 15.51 -3.86
C ASN A 166 -1.78 15.24 -4.44
N GLN A 167 -2.77 16.11 -4.18
CA GLN A 167 -4.12 16.01 -4.75
C GLN A 167 -4.10 16.04 -6.28
N ARG A 168 -3.30 16.92 -6.86
CA ARG A 168 -3.10 17.01 -8.31
C ARG A 168 -2.56 15.70 -8.90
N ILE A 169 -1.59 15.07 -8.24
CA ILE A 169 -1.00 13.81 -8.71
C ILE A 169 -2.04 12.68 -8.72
N PHE A 170 -2.88 12.58 -7.67
CA PHE A 170 -3.93 11.56 -7.63
C PHE A 170 -4.97 11.78 -8.72
N LEU A 171 -5.38 13.02 -8.95
CA LEU A 171 -6.29 13.38 -10.04
C LEU A 171 -5.67 13.11 -11.42
N ALA A 172 -4.42 13.49 -11.64
CA ALA A 172 -3.71 13.22 -12.89
C ALA A 172 -3.65 11.72 -13.19
N ASN A 173 -3.36 10.90 -12.18
CA ASN A 173 -3.36 9.43 -12.33
C ASN A 173 -4.76 8.88 -12.63
N ALA A 174 -5.82 9.49 -12.10
CA ALA A 174 -7.19 9.12 -12.43
C ALA A 174 -7.51 9.43 -13.91
N PHE A 175 -7.15 10.63 -14.41
CA PHE A 175 -7.32 10.97 -15.82
C PHE A 175 -6.51 10.10 -16.76
N ASP A 176 -5.25 9.75 -16.44
CA ASP A 176 -4.46 8.80 -17.22
C ASP A 176 -5.10 7.41 -17.29
N SER A 177 -5.66 6.94 -16.17
CA SER A 177 -6.34 5.64 -16.15
C SER A 177 -7.65 5.65 -16.93
N LEU A 178 -8.37 6.79 -16.96
CA LEU A 178 -9.54 6.98 -17.81
C LEU A 178 -9.16 7.05 -19.30
N ALA A 179 -8.02 7.66 -19.63
CA ALA A 179 -7.50 7.66 -21.00
C ALA A 179 -7.19 6.25 -21.51
N LEU A 180 -6.58 5.41 -20.66
CA LEU A 180 -6.35 4.01 -21.00
C LEU A 180 -7.65 3.20 -21.08
N LEU A 181 -8.64 3.51 -20.25
CA LEU A 181 -9.92 2.82 -20.24
C LEU A 181 -10.73 3.12 -21.50
N ILE A 182 -10.78 4.39 -21.93
CA ILE A 182 -11.55 4.79 -23.12
C ILE A 182 -10.91 4.25 -24.41
N GLU A 183 -9.58 4.09 -24.46
CA GLU A 183 -8.88 3.42 -25.57
C GLU A 183 -9.23 1.93 -25.68
N ALA A 184 -9.70 1.34 -24.60
CA ALA A 184 -10.05 -0.08 -24.53
C ALA A 184 -11.54 -0.35 -24.76
N VAL A 185 -12.37 0.67 -25.01
CA VAL A 185 -13.81 0.51 -25.32
C VAL A 185 -13.97 -0.47 -26.48
N GLY A 186 -14.88 -1.45 -26.35
CA GLY A 186 -15.09 -2.54 -27.31
C GLY A 186 -14.00 -3.62 -27.33
N SER A 187 -13.00 -3.57 -26.42
CA SER A 187 -11.95 -4.60 -26.37
C SER A 187 -12.10 -5.53 -25.17
N SER A 188 -11.55 -6.74 -25.27
CA SER A 188 -11.52 -7.72 -24.17
C SER A 188 -10.75 -7.24 -22.94
N ARG A 189 -9.91 -6.21 -23.07
CA ARG A 189 -9.11 -5.60 -21.98
C ARG A 189 -9.87 -4.55 -21.18
N PHE A 190 -11.05 -4.14 -21.64
CA PHE A 190 -11.83 -3.04 -21.03
C PHE A 190 -12.07 -3.26 -19.53
N TYR A 191 -12.58 -4.43 -19.16
CA TYR A 191 -12.91 -4.75 -17.76
C TYR A 191 -11.68 -4.82 -16.84
N GLU A 192 -10.52 -5.26 -17.35
CA GLU A 192 -9.27 -5.24 -16.59
C GLU A 192 -8.81 -3.80 -16.31
N LEU A 193 -8.84 -2.94 -17.34
CA LEU A 193 -8.45 -1.54 -17.22
C LEU A 193 -9.46 -0.74 -16.40
N ARG A 194 -10.76 -1.11 -16.44
CA ARG A 194 -11.78 -0.54 -15.57
C ARG A 194 -11.47 -0.78 -14.09
N ALA A 195 -11.07 -1.98 -13.71
CA ALA A 195 -10.71 -2.26 -12.33
C ALA A 195 -9.55 -1.35 -11.84
N LYS A 196 -8.57 -1.07 -12.69
CA LYS A 196 -7.49 -0.12 -12.42
C LYS A 196 -8.00 1.32 -12.32
N ALA A 197 -8.87 1.75 -13.24
CA ALA A 197 -9.46 3.08 -13.25
C ALA A 197 -10.32 3.34 -11.99
N VAL A 198 -11.10 2.37 -11.55
CA VAL A 198 -11.90 2.46 -10.32
C VAL A 198 -11.00 2.68 -9.11
N VAL A 199 -9.88 1.97 -9.00
CA VAL A 199 -8.92 2.12 -7.89
C VAL A 199 -8.30 3.52 -7.89
N THR A 200 -7.90 4.05 -9.05
CA THR A 200 -7.31 5.40 -9.14
C THR A 200 -8.32 6.52 -8.90
N LEU A 201 -9.55 6.39 -9.40
CA LEU A 201 -10.65 7.31 -9.13
C LEU A 201 -11.03 7.32 -7.65
N ASP A 202 -11.10 6.15 -7.02
CA ASP A 202 -11.36 6.04 -5.59
C ASP A 202 -10.27 6.71 -4.76
N ALA A 203 -9.00 6.51 -5.14
CA ALA A 203 -7.87 7.15 -4.47
C ALA A 203 -7.91 8.68 -4.62
N ALA A 204 -8.22 9.19 -5.82
CA ALA A 204 -8.38 10.62 -6.07
C ALA A 204 -9.54 11.20 -5.25
N GLN A 205 -10.70 10.54 -5.23
CA GLN A 205 -11.85 10.96 -4.45
C GLN A 205 -11.57 10.93 -2.94
N ASP A 206 -10.85 9.93 -2.46
CA ASP A 206 -10.47 9.83 -1.05
C ASP A 206 -9.50 10.95 -0.63
N VAL A 207 -8.59 11.36 -1.51
CA VAL A 207 -7.60 12.41 -1.21
C VAL A 207 -8.20 13.80 -1.35
N VAL A 208 -8.91 14.10 -2.45
CA VAL A 208 -9.53 15.40 -2.69
C VAL A 208 -10.76 15.60 -1.81
N GLY A 209 -11.63 14.59 -1.72
CA GLY A 209 -12.87 14.68 -0.96
C GLY A 209 -12.67 14.87 0.55
N ARG A 210 -11.68 14.18 1.17
CA ARG A 210 -11.39 14.36 2.61
C ARG A 210 -10.80 15.71 2.95
N SER A 211 -10.08 16.33 2.01
CA SER A 211 -9.52 17.64 2.29
C SER A 211 -10.59 18.73 2.40
N GLY A 212 -11.77 18.53 1.82
CA GLY A 212 -12.83 19.52 1.80
C GLY A 212 -12.39 20.84 1.19
N ILE A 213 -13.32 21.74 1.01
CA ILE A 213 -13.02 23.14 0.65
C ILE A 213 -12.85 23.90 1.97
N HIS A 214 -11.64 23.96 2.49
CA HIS A 214 -11.37 24.60 3.80
C HIS A 214 -11.02 26.07 3.67
N SER A 215 -10.23 26.43 2.65
CA SER A 215 -9.80 27.81 2.42
C SER A 215 -10.64 28.55 1.40
N GLY A 216 -11.47 27.83 0.64
CA GLY A 216 -12.23 28.42 -0.48
C GLY A 216 -11.34 28.95 -1.61
N SER A 217 -10.07 28.53 -1.65
CA SER A 217 -9.15 28.98 -2.69
C SER A 217 -9.62 28.52 -4.06
N ALA A 218 -9.38 29.36 -5.08
CA ALA A 218 -9.74 29.03 -6.47
C ALA A 218 -9.15 27.67 -6.90
N GLU A 219 -7.98 27.35 -6.39
CA GLU A 219 -7.29 26.08 -6.66
C GLU A 219 -7.99 24.88 -6.04
N GLU A 220 -8.46 24.95 -4.77
CA GLU A 220 -9.24 23.87 -4.15
C GLU A 220 -10.56 23.65 -4.91
N VAL A 221 -11.23 24.71 -5.31
CA VAL A 221 -12.47 24.62 -6.11
C VAL A 221 -12.19 23.96 -7.46
N ALA A 222 -11.11 24.35 -8.15
CA ALA A 222 -10.70 23.75 -9.42
C ALA A 222 -10.40 22.25 -9.30
N LEU A 223 -9.73 21.82 -8.24
CA LEU A 223 -9.46 20.40 -8.00
C LEU A 223 -10.74 19.59 -7.74
N HIS A 224 -11.70 20.15 -7.02
CA HIS A 224 -12.99 19.49 -6.81
C HIS A 224 -13.80 19.40 -8.11
N LYS A 225 -13.77 20.44 -8.94
CA LYS A 225 -14.37 20.40 -10.28
C LYS A 225 -13.71 19.32 -11.15
N SER A 226 -12.38 19.26 -11.16
CA SER A 226 -11.63 18.22 -11.89
C SER A 226 -12.00 16.81 -11.42
N LEU A 227 -12.18 16.60 -10.11
CA LEU A 227 -12.64 15.33 -9.58
C LEU A 227 -14.03 14.95 -10.09
N ILE A 228 -14.99 15.91 -10.10
CA ILE A 228 -16.34 15.66 -10.60
C ILE A 228 -16.30 15.29 -12.08
N VAL A 229 -15.53 16.02 -12.89
CA VAL A 229 -15.36 15.70 -14.31
C VAL A 229 -14.75 14.32 -14.51
N ALA A 230 -13.73 13.93 -13.73
CA ALA A 230 -13.15 12.59 -13.81
C ALA A 230 -14.18 11.49 -13.49
N LEU A 231 -15.00 11.69 -12.44
CA LEU A 231 -16.05 10.73 -12.06
C LEU A 231 -17.13 10.61 -13.15
N ARG A 232 -17.53 11.75 -13.73
CA ARG A 232 -18.51 11.80 -14.82
C ARG A 232 -17.99 11.22 -16.13
N SER A 233 -16.71 11.47 -16.46
CA SER A 233 -16.05 10.81 -17.60
C SER A 233 -16.14 9.29 -17.48
N GLY A 234 -15.98 8.76 -16.26
CA GLY A 234 -16.18 7.33 -16.02
C GLY A 234 -17.61 6.84 -16.26
N GLU A 235 -18.65 7.68 -16.08
CA GLU A 235 -20.04 7.35 -16.42
C GLU A 235 -20.26 7.35 -17.93
N VAL A 236 -19.74 8.36 -18.64
CA VAL A 236 -19.82 8.42 -20.10
C VAL A 236 -19.05 7.28 -20.76
N ILE A 237 -17.87 6.91 -20.25
CA ILE A 237 -17.12 5.76 -20.77
C ILE A 237 -17.91 4.46 -20.60
N SER A 238 -18.64 4.27 -19.49
CA SER A 238 -19.54 3.13 -19.34
C SER A 238 -20.70 3.13 -20.33
N TYR A 239 -21.22 4.31 -20.66
CA TYR A 239 -22.23 4.45 -21.70
C TYR A 239 -21.68 4.08 -23.09
N LEU A 240 -20.47 4.55 -23.42
CA LEU A 240 -19.82 4.24 -24.69
C LEU A 240 -19.59 2.72 -24.87
N GLU A 241 -19.14 2.03 -23.81
CA GLU A 241 -18.98 0.58 -23.79
C GLU A 241 -20.33 -0.13 -23.97
N GLY A 242 -21.36 0.28 -23.20
CA GLY A 242 -22.68 -0.33 -23.27
C GLY A 242 -23.42 -0.14 -24.60
N LYS A 243 -23.05 0.89 -25.40
CA LYS A 243 -23.55 1.15 -26.75
C LYS A 243 -22.56 0.74 -27.86
N GLU A 244 -21.41 0.20 -27.52
CA GLU A 244 -20.36 -0.18 -28.45
C GLU A 244 -19.94 0.95 -29.41
N LEU A 245 -19.91 2.20 -28.91
CA LEU A 245 -19.58 3.36 -29.71
C LEU A 245 -18.06 3.49 -29.90
N CYS A 246 -17.65 3.72 -31.15
CA CYS A 246 -16.25 3.97 -31.48
C CYS A 246 -15.80 5.34 -30.97
N VAL A 247 -14.60 5.36 -30.35
CA VAL A 247 -14.01 6.58 -29.80
C VAL A 247 -12.82 7.03 -30.63
N ASP A 248 -12.81 8.30 -31.01
CA ASP A 248 -11.66 8.90 -31.69
C ASP A 248 -10.48 9.11 -30.75
N ALA A 249 -9.25 9.03 -31.30
CA ALA A 249 -8.00 9.23 -30.57
C ALA A 249 -7.86 10.61 -29.90
N SER A 250 -8.66 11.59 -30.29
CA SER A 250 -8.67 12.95 -29.72
C SER A 250 -9.13 12.96 -28.25
N VAL A 251 -10.05 12.09 -27.85
CA VAL A 251 -10.60 12.05 -26.48
C VAL A 251 -9.59 11.52 -25.47
N PRO A 252 -8.95 10.34 -25.67
CA PRO A 252 -7.89 9.91 -24.78
C PRO A 252 -6.69 10.87 -24.74
N ALA A 253 -6.38 11.55 -25.84
CA ALA A 253 -5.34 12.59 -25.87
C ALA A 253 -5.71 13.77 -24.98
N ALA A 254 -6.96 14.25 -25.02
CA ALA A 254 -7.45 15.34 -24.16
C ALA A 254 -7.43 14.94 -22.66
N LEU A 255 -7.80 13.70 -22.33
CA LEU A 255 -7.70 13.21 -20.94
C LEU A 255 -6.24 13.20 -20.43
N ARG A 256 -5.28 12.85 -21.29
CA ARG A 256 -3.84 12.90 -20.95
C ARG A 256 -3.34 14.35 -20.85
N GLU A 257 -3.85 15.25 -21.65
CA GLU A 257 -3.54 16.68 -21.57
C GLU A 257 -3.99 17.25 -20.22
N VAL A 258 -5.23 16.97 -19.78
CA VAL A 258 -5.70 17.34 -18.43
C VAL A 258 -4.79 16.75 -17.36
N ALA A 259 -4.39 15.49 -17.49
CA ALA A 259 -3.47 14.84 -16.55
C ALA A 259 -2.09 15.52 -16.51
N SER A 260 -1.56 15.94 -17.66
CA SER A 260 -0.28 16.67 -17.74
C SER A 260 -0.41 18.05 -17.08
N ASN A 261 -1.45 18.80 -17.40
CA ASN A 261 -1.67 20.14 -16.85
C ASN A 261 -1.89 20.11 -15.33
N LEU A 262 -2.55 19.08 -14.80
CA LEU A 262 -2.65 18.87 -13.35
C LEU A 262 -1.29 18.61 -12.68
N ARG A 263 -0.30 18.07 -13.40
CA ARG A 263 1.05 17.86 -12.86
C ARG A 263 1.92 19.10 -12.92
N ASP A 264 1.81 19.86 -13.99
CA ASP A 264 2.78 20.91 -14.36
C ASP A 264 2.36 22.32 -13.92
N SER A 265 1.05 22.63 -13.85
CA SER A 265 0.56 24.01 -13.68
C SER A 265 -0.18 24.28 -12.37
N SER A 266 -0.42 25.57 -12.09
CA SER A 266 -1.41 26.00 -11.11
C SER A 266 -2.80 25.51 -11.54
N GLY A 267 -3.64 25.04 -10.61
CA GLY A 267 -4.97 24.45 -10.91
C GLY A 267 -5.91 25.31 -11.78
N ILE A 268 -5.56 26.56 -12.07
CA ILE A 268 -6.30 27.50 -12.93
C ILE A 268 -6.21 27.07 -14.41
N GLU A 269 -5.05 26.63 -14.90
CA GLU A 269 -4.89 26.17 -16.28
C GLU A 269 -5.54 24.78 -16.51
N ALA A 270 -5.68 23.99 -15.46
CA ALA A 270 -6.46 22.76 -15.53
C ALA A 270 -7.95 23.01 -15.82
N GLY A 271 -8.50 24.17 -15.42
CA GLY A 271 -9.87 24.58 -15.72
C GLY A 271 -10.15 24.73 -17.21
N ALA A 272 -9.26 25.38 -17.95
CA ALA A 272 -9.40 25.57 -19.40
C ALA A 272 -9.32 24.22 -20.16
N SER A 273 -8.46 23.31 -19.71
CA SER A 273 -8.36 21.96 -20.30
C SER A 273 -9.61 21.12 -20.05
N LEU A 274 -10.37 21.37 -18.97
CA LEU A 274 -11.62 20.66 -18.68
C LEU A 274 -12.77 21.10 -19.61
N GLU A 275 -12.81 22.37 -20.00
CA GLU A 275 -13.80 22.86 -20.98
C GLU A 275 -13.58 22.22 -22.34
N GLY A 276 -12.33 22.16 -22.83
CA GLY A 276 -11.98 21.46 -24.05
C GLY A 276 -12.28 19.94 -24.05
N LEU A 277 -12.30 19.31 -22.87
CA LEU A 277 -12.65 17.91 -22.73
C LEU A 277 -14.13 17.64 -23.05
N GLN A 278 -15.04 18.50 -22.61
CA GLN A 278 -16.46 18.38 -22.91
C GLN A 278 -16.73 18.44 -24.42
N ASP A 279 -16.08 19.37 -25.13
CA ASP A 279 -16.21 19.51 -26.58
C ASP A 279 -15.71 18.25 -27.30
N ARG A 280 -14.61 17.62 -26.83
CA ARG A 280 -14.09 16.39 -27.40
C ARG A 280 -15.05 15.20 -27.20
N PHE A 281 -15.68 15.10 -26.03
CA PHE A 281 -16.70 14.05 -25.81
C PHE A 281 -17.93 14.29 -26.68
N SER A 282 -18.37 15.55 -26.89
CA SER A 282 -19.51 15.86 -27.74
C SER A 282 -19.27 15.63 -29.23
N ALA A 283 -18.02 15.55 -29.65
CA ALA A 283 -17.64 15.21 -31.01
C ALA A 283 -17.70 13.70 -31.32
N ILE A 284 -17.95 12.84 -30.32
CA ILE A 284 -18.05 11.38 -30.54
C ILE A 284 -19.30 11.06 -31.37
N ALA A 285 -19.13 10.39 -32.49
CA ALA A 285 -20.23 10.01 -33.36
C ALA A 285 -21.22 9.07 -32.64
N GLY A 286 -22.50 9.40 -32.67
CA GLY A 286 -23.56 8.64 -32.03
C GLY A 286 -23.76 8.92 -30.53
N LEU A 287 -22.98 9.81 -29.94
CA LEU A 287 -23.18 10.25 -28.55
C LEU A 287 -24.13 11.45 -28.51
N ASP A 288 -25.24 11.32 -27.77
CA ASP A 288 -26.20 12.40 -27.59
C ASP A 288 -25.56 13.57 -26.83
N HIS A 289 -25.71 14.79 -27.36
CA HIS A 289 -25.22 16.01 -26.73
C HIS A 289 -25.75 16.21 -25.30
N LYS A 290 -26.95 15.72 -24.99
CA LYS A 290 -27.52 15.75 -23.65
C LYS A 290 -26.75 14.86 -22.66
N ILE A 291 -26.13 13.77 -23.13
CA ILE A 291 -25.29 12.89 -22.30
C ILE A 291 -23.97 13.59 -21.98
N THR A 292 -23.40 14.31 -22.94
CA THR A 292 -22.16 15.09 -22.70
C THR A 292 -22.39 16.25 -21.75
N ALA A 293 -23.62 16.79 -21.69
CA ALA A 293 -24.00 17.79 -20.69
C ALA A 293 -23.85 17.29 -19.23
N VAL A 294 -23.80 15.95 -19.03
CA VAL A 294 -23.45 15.36 -17.73
C VAL A 294 -22.05 15.75 -17.27
N LEU A 295 -21.12 16.02 -18.18
CA LEU A 295 -19.77 16.48 -17.86
C LEU A 295 -19.76 17.91 -17.31
N ALA A 296 -20.77 18.72 -17.62
CA ALA A 296 -20.87 20.08 -17.09
C ALA A 296 -21.08 20.05 -15.57
N VAL A 297 -20.22 20.76 -14.84
CA VAL A 297 -20.26 20.83 -13.38
C VAL A 297 -21.30 21.85 -12.94
N SER A 298 -22.59 21.51 -13.08
CA SER A 298 -23.68 22.44 -12.74
C SER A 298 -24.32 22.14 -11.37
N ASP A 299 -23.98 21.00 -10.74
CA ASP A 299 -24.67 20.53 -9.53
C ASP A 299 -23.84 20.73 -8.25
N PRO A 300 -24.19 21.75 -7.41
CA PRO A 300 -23.51 21.99 -6.14
C PRO A 300 -23.64 20.82 -5.13
N SER A 301 -24.64 19.94 -5.32
CA SER A 301 -24.86 18.80 -4.44
C SER A 301 -23.74 17.76 -4.56
N LEU A 302 -23.18 17.60 -5.77
CA LEU A 302 -22.03 16.73 -6.01
C LEU A 302 -20.73 17.27 -5.40
N LEU A 303 -20.54 18.58 -5.34
CA LEU A 303 -19.43 19.20 -4.60
C LEU A 303 -19.52 18.87 -3.10
N ARG A 304 -20.75 18.83 -2.54
CA ARG A 304 -20.97 18.38 -1.14
C ARG A 304 -20.82 16.87 -0.99
N ALA A 305 -21.12 16.10 -2.02
CA ALA A 305 -21.03 14.64 -2.04
C ALA A 305 -19.60 14.13 -2.10
N THR A 306 -18.70 14.89 -2.71
CA THR A 306 -17.27 14.57 -2.70
C THR A 306 -16.64 14.78 -1.33
N THR A 307 -17.31 15.52 -0.42
CA THR A 307 -16.90 15.67 0.98
C THR A 307 -17.61 14.61 1.85
N PRO A 308 -16.96 13.55 2.26
CA PRO A 308 -17.61 12.52 3.09
C PRO A 308 -17.84 13.05 4.50
N ARG A 309 -19.02 13.63 4.75
CA ARG A 309 -19.53 13.79 6.11
C ARG A 309 -19.76 12.40 6.70
N GLY A 310 -18.82 11.91 7.48
CA GLY A 310 -19.02 10.74 8.32
C GLY A 310 -18.85 9.37 7.66
N SER A 311 -18.56 9.22 6.38
CA SER A 311 -18.12 7.94 5.85
C SER A 311 -16.65 7.73 6.17
N SER A 312 -16.41 7.64 7.47
CA SER A 312 -15.24 7.08 8.06
C SER A 312 -14.83 5.83 7.27
N ARG A 313 -13.64 5.86 6.66
CA ARG A 313 -12.81 4.67 6.56
C ARG A 313 -13.38 3.44 5.82
N ALA A 314 -14.24 3.60 4.83
CA ALA A 314 -14.51 2.52 3.87
C ALA A 314 -13.31 2.40 2.94
N SER A 315 -12.15 1.99 3.47
CA SER A 315 -11.02 1.62 2.65
C SER A 315 -11.36 0.36 1.87
N THR A 316 -10.78 0.29 0.73
CA THR A 316 -10.88 -0.65 -0.36
C THR A 316 -10.60 -2.13 0.00
N ARG A 317 -10.19 -2.45 1.23
CA ARG A 317 -9.96 -3.83 1.68
C ARG A 317 -11.16 -4.33 2.49
N ALA A 318 -11.73 -5.44 2.08
CA ALA A 318 -12.76 -6.13 2.84
C ALA A 318 -12.26 -6.38 4.28
N ARG A 319 -13.02 -5.94 5.28
CA ARG A 319 -12.70 -6.27 6.67
C ARG A 319 -12.84 -7.78 6.83
N LEU A 320 -11.78 -8.41 7.32
CA LEU A 320 -11.84 -9.81 7.72
C LEU A 320 -12.92 -10.00 8.80
N SER A 321 -13.66 -11.09 8.72
CA SER A 321 -14.58 -11.49 9.78
C SER A 321 -13.82 -11.76 11.08
N ILE A 322 -14.51 -11.76 12.22
CA ILE A 322 -13.89 -12.07 13.51
C ILE A 322 -13.26 -13.47 13.46
N VAL A 323 -13.92 -14.44 12.84
CA VAL A 323 -13.42 -15.80 12.69
C VAL A 323 -12.12 -15.84 11.90
N GLU A 324 -12.04 -15.11 10.78
CA GLU A 324 -10.81 -15.02 9.97
C GLU A 324 -9.66 -14.34 10.73
N ARG A 325 -9.98 -13.32 11.54
CA ARG A 325 -8.98 -12.64 12.40
C ARG A 325 -8.41 -13.56 13.46
N VAL A 326 -9.27 -14.28 14.17
CA VAL A 326 -8.86 -15.26 15.18
C VAL A 326 -8.05 -16.38 14.52
N ARG A 327 -8.51 -16.91 13.38
CA ARG A 327 -7.79 -17.93 12.64
C ARG A 327 -6.40 -17.47 12.22
N PHE A 328 -6.28 -16.26 11.66
CA PHE A 328 -4.96 -15.69 11.31
C PHE A 328 -4.06 -15.54 12.52
N ALA A 329 -4.60 -15.01 13.63
CA ALA A 329 -3.87 -14.86 14.88
C ALA A 329 -3.35 -16.21 15.40
N CYS A 330 -4.18 -17.26 15.40
CA CYS A 330 -3.78 -18.60 15.81
C CYS A 330 -2.68 -19.18 14.92
N ILE A 331 -2.79 -19.03 13.60
CA ILE A 331 -1.77 -19.51 12.66
C ILE A 331 -0.45 -18.78 12.87
N LEU A 332 -0.48 -17.45 13.05
CA LEU A 332 0.71 -16.66 13.35
C LEU A 332 1.31 -17.07 14.70
N GLY A 333 0.48 -17.28 15.72
CA GLY A 333 0.90 -17.77 17.04
C GLY A 333 1.62 -19.11 16.95
N VAL A 334 1.03 -20.10 16.27
CA VAL A 334 1.63 -21.42 16.06
C VAL A 334 2.94 -21.30 15.28
N ALA A 335 2.96 -20.54 14.19
CA ALA A 335 4.15 -20.36 13.36
C ALA A 335 5.32 -19.76 14.16
N ILE A 336 5.06 -18.72 14.95
CA ILE A 336 6.07 -18.08 15.80
C ILE A 336 6.53 -19.03 16.90
N SER A 337 5.61 -19.79 17.51
CA SER A 337 5.97 -20.78 18.54
C SER A 337 6.91 -21.86 17.97
N VAL A 338 6.53 -22.46 16.85
CA VAL A 338 7.36 -23.47 16.15
C VAL A 338 8.71 -22.88 15.76
N GLY A 339 8.72 -21.70 15.15
CA GLY A 339 9.96 -21.01 14.77
C GLY A 339 10.86 -20.71 15.96
N THR A 340 10.29 -20.30 17.10
CA THR A 340 11.06 -20.01 18.32
C THR A 340 11.64 -21.31 18.95
N ILE A 341 10.88 -22.40 18.94
CA ILE A 341 11.34 -23.71 19.43
C ILE A 341 12.51 -24.20 18.56
N ILE A 342 12.37 -24.16 17.23
CA ILE A 342 13.42 -24.58 16.30
C ILE A 342 14.66 -23.69 16.45
N ALA A 343 14.50 -22.36 16.50
CA ALA A 343 15.60 -21.42 16.68
C ALA A 343 16.39 -21.71 17.98
N ARG A 344 15.67 -22.12 19.03
CA ARG A 344 16.29 -22.50 20.29
C ARG A 344 17.00 -23.85 20.20
N ALA A 345 16.40 -24.82 19.52
CA ALA A 345 17.00 -26.16 19.35
C ALA A 345 18.30 -26.12 18.51
N LEU A 346 18.39 -25.16 17.58
CA LEU A 346 19.60 -24.95 16.77
C LEU A 346 20.70 -24.18 17.51
N ASP A 347 20.40 -23.61 18.68
CA ASP A 347 21.31 -22.86 19.56
C ASP A 347 22.23 -21.85 18.83
N GLY A 348 21.69 -21.25 17.77
CA GLY A 348 22.41 -20.31 16.93
C GLY A 348 22.61 -18.93 17.60
N PRO A 349 23.67 -18.19 17.26
CA PRO A 349 24.03 -16.94 17.92
C PRO A 349 22.98 -15.83 17.76
N HIS A 350 22.04 -15.97 16.82
CA HIS A 350 20.99 -14.98 16.51
C HIS A 350 19.65 -15.64 16.22
N GLY A 351 19.26 -16.63 17.03
CA GLY A 351 18.02 -17.40 16.85
C GLY A 351 16.73 -16.58 16.73
N PHE A 352 16.74 -15.31 17.13
CA PHE A 352 15.60 -14.40 16.94
C PHE A 352 15.31 -14.06 15.45
N TRP A 353 16.24 -14.29 14.52
CA TRP A 353 16.01 -14.02 13.11
C TRP A 353 14.98 -14.94 12.48
N LEU A 354 14.87 -16.18 12.94
CA LEU A 354 13.90 -17.13 12.42
C LEU A 354 12.46 -16.70 12.69
N PRO A 355 12.02 -16.46 13.95
CA PRO A 355 10.67 -15.95 14.22
C PRO A 355 10.42 -14.56 13.60
N MET A 356 11.44 -13.71 13.48
CA MET A 356 11.33 -12.44 12.78
C MET A 356 11.04 -12.64 11.28
N SER A 357 11.67 -13.63 10.63
CA SER A 357 11.40 -13.95 9.22
C SER A 357 9.98 -14.44 9.02
N ILE A 358 9.46 -15.29 9.91
CA ILE A 358 8.06 -15.73 9.93
C ILE A 358 7.11 -14.53 10.03
N ALA A 359 7.36 -13.59 10.96
CA ALA A 359 6.54 -12.40 11.16
C ALA A 359 6.48 -11.49 9.93
N PHE A 360 7.55 -11.44 9.14
CA PHE A 360 7.56 -10.68 7.89
C PHE A 360 6.86 -11.38 6.73
N ILE A 361 6.84 -12.72 6.69
CA ILE A 361 6.20 -13.51 5.63
C ILE A 361 4.69 -13.61 5.86
N LEU A 362 4.26 -13.92 7.09
CA LEU A 362 2.85 -14.07 7.44
C LEU A 362 2.19 -12.70 7.66
N ARG A 363 1.42 -12.28 6.67
CA ARG A 363 0.61 -11.05 6.70
C ARG A 363 -0.78 -11.34 6.15
N PRO A 364 -1.86 -10.76 6.74
CA PRO A 364 -3.23 -11.11 6.36
C PRO A 364 -3.63 -10.63 4.96
N ASP A 365 -2.92 -9.61 4.41
CA ASP A 365 -3.41 -8.82 3.28
C ASP A 365 -2.50 -8.81 2.04
N LEU A 366 -1.35 -9.46 2.05
CA LEU A 366 -0.29 -9.19 1.08
C LEU A 366 -0.14 -10.24 -0.04
N GLY A 367 -1.19 -10.88 -0.49
CA GLY A 367 -1.12 -11.82 -1.61
C GLY A 367 -0.53 -13.20 -1.26
N PRO A 368 -0.12 -14.00 -2.26
CA PRO A 368 0.28 -15.39 -2.05
C PRO A 368 1.45 -15.55 -1.09
N VAL A 369 1.32 -16.46 -0.13
CA VAL A 369 2.35 -16.75 0.88
C VAL A 369 3.62 -17.26 0.24
N ILE A 370 3.49 -18.13 -0.78
CA ILE A 370 4.61 -18.71 -1.54
C ILE A 370 5.48 -17.60 -2.16
N THR A 371 4.85 -16.66 -2.85
CA THR A 371 5.58 -15.55 -3.49
C THR A 371 6.35 -14.72 -2.48
N ARG A 372 5.77 -14.48 -1.28
CA ARG A 372 6.44 -13.73 -0.21
C ARG A 372 7.58 -14.52 0.43
N ALA A 373 7.39 -15.82 0.65
CA ALA A 373 8.42 -16.70 1.18
C ALA A 373 9.64 -16.74 0.24
N LEU A 374 9.41 -16.96 -1.05
CA LEU A 374 10.46 -16.95 -2.08
C LEU A 374 11.11 -15.56 -2.18
N ALA A 375 10.32 -14.50 -2.24
CA ALA A 375 10.82 -13.13 -2.31
C ALA A 375 11.70 -12.79 -1.10
N ARG A 376 11.31 -13.25 0.11
CA ARG A 376 12.09 -13.05 1.34
C ARG A 376 13.42 -13.79 1.26
N THR A 377 13.43 -15.04 0.83
CA THR A 377 14.64 -15.86 0.74
C THR A 377 15.59 -15.33 -0.34
N ILE A 378 15.10 -15.12 -1.57
CA ILE A 378 15.90 -14.61 -2.69
C ILE A 378 16.42 -13.21 -2.37
N GLY A 379 15.56 -12.33 -1.88
CA GLY A 379 15.94 -10.96 -1.52
C GLY A 379 16.98 -10.91 -0.38
N THR A 380 16.90 -11.84 0.58
CA THR A 380 17.91 -11.97 1.64
C THR A 380 19.25 -12.43 1.08
N ILE A 381 19.27 -13.45 0.20
CA ILE A 381 20.50 -13.92 -0.44
C ILE A 381 21.18 -12.77 -1.19
N ILE A 382 20.44 -12.08 -2.06
CA ILE A 382 20.99 -10.95 -2.83
C ILE A 382 21.48 -9.83 -1.90
N GLY A 383 20.67 -9.45 -0.90
CA GLY A 383 21.01 -8.38 0.03
C GLY A 383 22.24 -8.71 0.90
N VAL A 384 22.36 -9.97 1.36
CA VAL A 384 23.53 -10.47 2.07
C VAL A 384 24.76 -10.44 1.16
N SER A 385 24.62 -10.86 -0.10
CA SER A 385 25.73 -10.82 -1.08
C SER A 385 26.22 -9.38 -1.32
N ILE A 386 25.31 -8.40 -1.43
CA ILE A 386 25.68 -6.98 -1.54
C ILE A 386 26.45 -6.53 -0.30
N ALA A 387 25.95 -6.83 0.91
CA ALA A 387 26.62 -6.46 2.15
C ALA A 387 28.00 -7.10 2.28
N ALA A 388 28.11 -8.39 1.94
CA ALA A 388 29.37 -9.14 1.94
C ALA A 388 30.38 -8.57 0.96
N PHE A 389 29.96 -8.27 -0.27
CA PHE A 389 30.81 -7.68 -1.30
C PHE A 389 31.35 -6.32 -0.89
N VAL A 390 30.50 -5.44 -0.33
CA VAL A 390 30.95 -4.12 0.13
C VAL A 390 31.89 -4.25 1.34
N ALA A 391 31.61 -5.17 2.29
CA ALA A 391 32.48 -5.43 3.43
C ALA A 391 33.83 -6.03 3.02
N TRP A 392 33.86 -6.82 1.93
CA TRP A 392 35.11 -7.34 1.35
C TRP A 392 35.92 -6.22 0.69
N LEU A 393 35.25 -5.30 -0.03
CA LEU A 393 35.90 -4.20 -0.72
C LEU A 393 36.46 -3.16 0.26
N SER A 394 35.75 -2.86 1.34
CA SER A 394 36.16 -1.87 2.33
C SER A 394 35.47 -2.08 3.68
N SER A 395 36.26 -2.01 4.75
CA SER A 395 35.76 -1.98 6.14
C SER A 395 35.61 -0.54 6.68
N SER A 396 35.77 0.49 5.82
CA SER A 396 35.63 1.89 6.22
C SER A 396 34.22 2.21 6.69
N ILE A 397 34.13 2.87 7.85
CA ILE A 397 32.83 3.35 8.40
C ILE A 397 32.12 4.28 7.41
N VAL A 398 32.87 5.09 6.66
CA VAL A 398 32.30 6.01 5.66
C VAL A 398 31.59 5.22 4.54
N VAL A 399 32.23 4.16 4.04
CA VAL A 399 31.65 3.29 3.00
C VAL A 399 30.37 2.62 3.50
N LEU A 400 30.35 2.16 4.75
CA LEU A 400 29.17 1.56 5.37
C LEU A 400 28.01 2.57 5.52
N ILE A 401 28.32 3.82 5.90
CA ILE A 401 27.31 4.89 5.98
C ILE A 401 26.76 5.21 4.59
N VAL A 402 27.63 5.33 3.58
CA VAL A 402 27.21 5.60 2.20
C VAL A 402 26.32 4.47 1.68
N LEU A 403 26.69 3.21 1.92
CA LEU A 403 25.86 2.06 1.57
C LEU A 403 24.47 2.16 2.21
N SER A 404 24.42 2.46 3.52
CA SER A 404 23.14 2.62 4.23
C SER A 404 22.29 3.76 3.66
N CYS A 405 22.92 4.87 3.31
CA CYS A 405 22.27 6.05 2.71
C CYS A 405 21.65 5.70 1.34
N VAL A 406 22.43 5.05 0.47
CA VAL A 406 21.97 4.62 -0.86
C VAL A 406 20.83 3.60 -0.74
N MET A 407 20.99 2.58 0.11
CA MET A 407 19.95 1.59 0.33
C MET A 407 18.69 2.23 0.91
N ALA A 408 18.79 3.14 1.87
CA ALA A 408 17.65 3.87 2.43
C ALA A 408 16.93 4.72 1.36
N ALA A 409 17.67 5.38 0.47
CA ALA A 409 17.09 6.11 -0.66
C ALA A 409 16.26 5.21 -1.58
N LEU A 410 16.65 3.95 -1.73
CA LEU A 410 15.95 2.98 -2.58
C LEU A 410 14.72 2.35 -1.90
N VAL A 411 14.61 2.38 -0.55
CA VAL A 411 13.50 1.76 0.19
C VAL A 411 12.12 2.21 -0.29
N PRO A 412 11.79 3.51 -0.41
CA PRO A 412 10.44 3.94 -0.81
C PRO A 412 10.03 3.48 -2.20
N TRP A 413 10.99 3.33 -3.10
CA TRP A 413 10.77 2.83 -4.45
C TRP A 413 10.62 1.30 -4.46
N SER A 414 11.50 0.59 -3.77
CA SER A 414 11.56 -0.87 -3.74
C SER A 414 10.31 -1.49 -3.10
N VAL A 415 9.84 -0.94 -1.98
CA VAL A 415 8.64 -1.42 -1.25
C VAL A 415 7.39 -1.36 -2.13
N LYS A 416 7.28 -0.38 -3.02
CA LYS A 416 6.14 -0.24 -3.94
C LYS A 416 6.24 -1.17 -5.16
N ARG A 417 7.46 -1.53 -5.58
CA ARG A 417 7.67 -2.25 -6.82
C ARG A 417 7.67 -3.77 -6.65
N SER A 418 8.33 -4.27 -5.62
CA SER A 418 8.44 -5.72 -5.40
C SER A 418 8.90 -6.06 -3.99
N HIS A 419 8.35 -7.13 -3.42
CA HIS A 419 8.81 -7.68 -2.14
C HIS A 419 10.30 -8.10 -2.17
N VAL A 420 10.78 -8.64 -3.30
CA VAL A 420 12.19 -9.00 -3.48
C VAL A 420 13.06 -7.77 -3.31
N LEU A 421 12.76 -6.69 -4.06
CA LEU A 421 13.52 -5.44 -4.02
C LEU A 421 13.50 -4.78 -2.64
N ALA A 422 12.36 -4.83 -1.96
CA ALA A 422 12.26 -4.35 -0.58
C ALA A 422 13.24 -5.09 0.33
N VAL A 423 13.31 -6.42 0.27
CA VAL A 423 14.23 -7.21 1.10
C VAL A 423 15.68 -6.95 0.71
N VAL A 424 15.98 -6.84 -0.59
CA VAL A 424 17.32 -6.51 -1.11
C VAL A 424 17.83 -5.18 -0.54
N THR A 425 16.97 -4.17 -0.40
CA THR A 425 17.35 -2.86 0.14
C THR A 425 17.46 -2.85 1.66
N PHE A 426 16.58 -3.58 2.37
CA PHE A 426 16.60 -3.63 3.84
C PHE A 426 17.77 -4.43 4.40
N THR A 427 18.11 -5.56 3.78
CA THR A 427 19.09 -6.51 4.32
C THR A 427 20.49 -5.89 4.50
N PRO A 428 21.08 -5.17 3.51
CA PRO A 428 22.38 -4.54 3.68
C PRO A 428 22.41 -3.50 4.81
N ILE A 429 21.32 -2.73 5.00
CA ILE A 429 21.24 -1.74 6.08
C ILE A 429 21.38 -2.43 7.46
N ILE A 430 20.69 -3.56 7.65
CA ILE A 430 20.77 -4.31 8.90
C ILE A 430 22.18 -4.84 9.13
N PHE A 431 22.85 -5.33 8.08
CA PHE A 431 24.25 -5.78 8.20
C PHE A 431 25.22 -4.65 8.51
N VAL A 432 25.02 -3.46 7.95
CA VAL A 432 25.79 -2.28 8.33
C VAL A 432 25.60 -1.97 9.83
N PHE A 433 24.37 -2.02 10.33
CA PHE A 433 24.12 -1.79 11.76
C PHE A 433 24.82 -2.83 12.65
N LEU A 434 24.81 -4.10 12.27
CA LEU A 434 25.51 -5.16 12.99
C LEU A 434 27.02 -4.98 12.93
N SER A 435 27.58 -4.61 11.79
CA SER A 435 29.01 -4.33 11.64
C SER A 435 29.47 -3.13 12.50
N LEU A 436 28.65 -2.08 12.60
CA LEU A 436 28.91 -0.93 13.46
C LEU A 436 28.83 -1.25 14.95
N LEU A 437 28.08 -2.31 15.32
CA LEU A 437 28.04 -2.86 16.70
C LEU A 437 29.22 -3.80 17.00
N GLY A 438 30.08 -4.08 16.02
CA GLY A 438 31.21 -4.97 16.20
C GLY A 438 30.86 -6.46 16.24
N THR A 439 29.68 -6.83 15.71
CA THR A 439 29.27 -8.22 15.60
C THR A 439 29.97 -8.92 14.44
N ASP A 440 30.32 -10.19 14.64
CA ASP A 440 31.18 -10.96 13.76
C ASP A 440 30.70 -11.08 12.30
N LYS A 441 31.68 -11.12 11.38
CA LYS A 441 31.48 -11.30 9.92
C LYS A 441 30.82 -12.64 9.56
N TYR A 442 30.71 -13.59 10.50
CA TYR A 442 30.15 -14.92 10.30
C TYR A 442 28.61 -15.01 10.30
N LEU A 443 27.89 -13.86 10.45
CA LEU A 443 26.43 -13.83 10.54
C LEU A 443 25.72 -13.94 9.18
N LEU A 444 26.45 -13.92 8.08
CA LEU A 444 25.88 -13.95 6.73
C LEU A 444 25.14 -15.28 6.44
N VAL A 445 25.79 -16.41 6.72
CA VAL A 445 25.22 -17.74 6.49
C VAL A 445 24.04 -18.04 7.43
N PRO A 446 24.14 -17.83 8.75
CA PRO A 446 23.00 -17.97 9.66
C PRO A 446 21.77 -17.17 9.22
N ARG A 447 21.95 -15.95 8.72
CA ARG A 447 20.84 -15.13 8.24
C ARG A 447 20.09 -15.75 7.06
N ILE A 448 20.81 -16.33 6.10
CA ILE A 448 20.20 -17.01 4.95
C ILE A 448 19.46 -18.27 5.43
N VAL A 449 20.09 -19.07 6.29
CA VAL A 449 19.52 -20.31 6.83
C VAL A 449 18.25 -20.01 7.63
N ASP A 450 18.29 -19.08 8.58
CA ASP A 450 17.12 -18.69 9.39
C ASP A 450 15.97 -18.14 8.53
N THR A 451 16.30 -17.43 7.46
CA THR A 451 15.28 -16.91 6.54
C THR A 451 14.65 -18.05 5.73
N ALA A 452 15.45 -18.97 5.22
CA ALA A 452 14.98 -20.13 4.46
C ALA A 452 14.15 -21.08 5.34
N LEU A 453 14.60 -21.36 6.57
CA LEU A 453 13.84 -22.15 7.54
C LEU A 453 12.52 -21.48 7.92
N GLY A 454 12.54 -20.18 8.17
CA GLY A 454 11.31 -19.41 8.43
C GLY A 454 10.33 -19.46 7.26
N ALA A 455 10.84 -19.37 6.04
CA ALA A 455 10.03 -19.52 4.83
C ALA A 455 9.45 -20.95 4.71
N ALA A 456 10.26 -21.97 4.96
CA ALA A 456 9.81 -23.36 4.92
C ALA A 456 8.72 -23.65 5.96
N ILE A 457 8.89 -23.19 7.21
CA ILE A 457 7.87 -23.32 8.27
C ILE A 457 6.56 -22.70 7.84
N VAL A 458 6.61 -21.49 7.31
CA VAL A 458 5.41 -20.78 6.86
C VAL A 458 4.73 -21.52 5.72
N LEU A 459 5.48 -22.03 4.74
CA LEU A 459 4.93 -22.78 3.61
C LEU A 459 4.29 -24.11 4.06
N LEU A 460 4.92 -24.82 4.99
CA LEU A 460 4.35 -26.05 5.56
C LEU A 460 3.06 -25.75 6.33
N LEU A 461 3.04 -24.72 7.15
CA LEU A 461 1.83 -24.33 7.89
C LEU A 461 0.73 -23.81 6.96
N ASP A 462 1.08 -23.10 5.89
CA ASP A 462 0.14 -22.69 4.87
C ASP A 462 -0.50 -23.91 4.17
N LEU A 463 0.29 -24.92 3.88
CA LEU A 463 -0.18 -26.17 3.27
C LEU A 463 -1.20 -26.88 4.17
N PHE A 464 -0.93 -26.99 5.48
CA PHE A 464 -1.74 -27.79 6.40
C PHE A 464 -2.88 -27.02 7.07
N LEU A 465 -2.66 -25.76 7.46
CA LEU A 465 -3.61 -25.01 8.28
C LEU A 465 -4.45 -24.00 7.50
N TRP A 466 -3.97 -23.53 6.33
CA TRP A 466 -4.65 -22.50 5.55
C TRP A 466 -5.39 -23.03 4.32
N SER A 467 -5.53 -24.35 4.23
CA SER A 467 -5.97 -25.05 3.00
C SER A 467 -7.33 -24.62 2.42
N THR A 468 -8.22 -23.99 3.18
CA THR A 468 -9.61 -23.72 2.73
C THR A 468 -9.98 -22.24 2.57
N ALA A 469 -9.27 -21.30 3.18
CA ALA A 469 -9.72 -19.91 3.23
C ALA A 469 -9.48 -19.07 1.94
N PRO A 470 -8.35 -19.21 1.21
CA PRO A 470 -8.10 -18.39 0.01
C PRO A 470 -8.99 -18.74 -1.19
N SER A 471 -9.37 -20.00 -1.35
CA SER A 471 -10.21 -20.47 -2.47
C SER A 471 -11.66 -19.99 -2.39
N LEU A 472 -12.17 -19.70 -1.19
CA LEU A 472 -13.53 -19.19 -0.97
C LEU A 472 -13.63 -17.66 -1.10
N ARG A 473 -12.53 -16.94 -1.00
CA ARG A 473 -12.52 -15.46 -1.07
C ARG A 473 -13.06 -14.91 -2.40
N PRO A 474 -12.67 -15.43 -3.59
CA PRO A 474 -13.21 -14.96 -4.85
C PRO A 474 -14.72 -15.12 -4.92
N SER A 475 -15.28 -16.26 -4.52
CA SER A 475 -16.73 -16.53 -4.52
C SER A 475 -17.48 -15.61 -3.57
N GLN A 476 -16.95 -15.37 -2.37
CA GLN A 476 -17.55 -14.42 -1.41
C GLN A 476 -17.49 -12.97 -1.90
N GLN A 477 -16.40 -12.58 -2.58
CA GLN A 477 -16.33 -11.24 -3.16
C GLN A 477 -17.21 -11.10 -4.39
N LEU A 478 -17.39 -12.16 -5.17
CA LEU A 478 -18.33 -12.22 -6.28
C LEU A 478 -19.78 -12.00 -5.79
N GLU A 479 -20.18 -12.66 -4.71
CA GLU A 479 -21.51 -12.48 -4.12
C GLU A 479 -21.74 -11.05 -3.63
N LYS A 480 -20.72 -10.44 -3.00
CA LYS A 480 -20.78 -9.01 -2.62
C LYS A 480 -20.89 -8.09 -3.83
N ALA A 481 -20.20 -8.42 -4.93
CA ALA A 481 -20.29 -7.66 -6.17
C ALA A 481 -21.68 -7.77 -6.78
N ARG A 482 -22.27 -8.98 -6.79
CA ARG A 482 -23.64 -9.22 -7.25
C ARG A 482 -24.66 -8.42 -6.42
N MET A 483 -24.61 -8.53 -5.09
CA MET A 483 -25.51 -7.76 -4.21
C MET A 483 -25.37 -6.25 -4.39
N ALA A 484 -24.15 -5.74 -4.60
CA ALA A 484 -23.93 -4.32 -4.81
C ALA A 484 -24.43 -3.84 -6.18
N SER A 485 -24.32 -4.67 -7.23
CA SER A 485 -24.87 -4.42 -8.57
C SER A 485 -26.40 -4.42 -8.53
N ASP A 486 -27.00 -5.42 -7.90
CA ASP A 486 -28.47 -5.52 -7.75
C ASP A 486 -29.03 -4.34 -6.96
N ARG A 487 -28.29 -3.90 -5.95
CA ARG A 487 -28.66 -2.71 -5.19
C ARG A 487 -28.58 -1.45 -6.03
N TYR A 488 -27.55 -1.31 -6.86
CA TYR A 488 -27.44 -0.20 -7.81
C TYR A 488 -28.62 -0.18 -8.77
N GLY A 489 -28.95 -1.32 -9.39
CA GLY A 489 -30.09 -1.42 -10.33
C GLY A 489 -31.45 -1.11 -9.71
N ARG A 490 -31.66 -1.47 -8.43
CA ARG A 490 -32.96 -1.28 -7.74
C ARG A 490 -33.13 0.09 -7.08
N GLU A 491 -32.05 0.64 -6.50
CA GLU A 491 -32.13 1.84 -5.64
C GLU A 491 -31.58 3.09 -6.32
N ALA A 492 -30.91 3.00 -7.48
CA ALA A 492 -30.46 4.17 -8.20
C ALA A 492 -31.66 4.86 -8.84
N SER A 493 -31.88 6.13 -8.49
CA SER A 493 -32.95 6.96 -9.00
C SER A 493 -32.43 8.01 -9.96
N ARG A 494 -33.25 8.41 -10.91
CA ARG A 494 -33.02 9.50 -11.84
C ARG A 494 -32.78 10.84 -11.12
N ASP A 495 -33.56 11.09 -10.07
CA ASP A 495 -33.64 12.40 -9.42
C ASP A 495 -32.54 12.62 -8.38
N ASP A 496 -31.96 11.55 -7.79
CA ASP A 496 -30.89 11.64 -6.79
C ASP A 496 -29.53 11.30 -7.40
N ALA A 497 -28.89 12.29 -7.98
CA ALA A 497 -27.56 12.17 -8.60
C ALA A 497 -26.48 11.69 -7.60
N LEU A 498 -26.59 12.11 -6.32
CA LEU A 498 -25.66 11.72 -5.27
C LEU A 498 -25.80 10.24 -4.93
N ARG A 499 -27.02 9.79 -4.66
CA ARG A 499 -27.31 8.40 -4.31
C ARG A 499 -26.93 7.46 -5.45
N ARG A 500 -27.24 7.82 -6.70
CA ARG A 500 -26.84 7.09 -7.90
C ARG A 500 -25.32 6.94 -7.98
N HIS A 501 -24.58 8.04 -7.82
CA HIS A 501 -23.13 8.03 -7.84
C HIS A 501 -22.54 7.13 -6.74
N LEU A 502 -23.04 7.23 -5.50
CA LEU A 502 -22.57 6.41 -4.38
C LEU A 502 -22.85 4.92 -4.58
N LEU A 503 -24.02 4.57 -5.09
CA LEU A 503 -24.39 3.18 -5.37
C LEU A 503 -23.55 2.60 -6.51
N ARG A 504 -23.41 3.32 -7.63
CA ARG A 504 -22.53 2.93 -8.74
C ARG A 504 -21.08 2.73 -8.28
N ARG A 505 -20.55 3.67 -7.53
CA ARG A 505 -19.21 3.57 -6.95
C ARG A 505 -19.06 2.34 -6.07
N SER A 506 -20.05 2.02 -5.23
CA SER A 506 -20.01 0.85 -4.36
C SER A 506 -20.02 -0.47 -5.16
N ALA A 507 -20.80 -0.53 -6.24
CA ALA A 507 -20.87 -1.67 -7.12
C ALA A 507 -19.55 -1.92 -7.88
N LEU A 508 -19.04 -0.89 -8.56
CA LEU A 508 -17.75 -0.98 -9.28
C LEU A 508 -16.57 -1.31 -8.35
N ARG A 509 -16.58 -0.76 -7.12
CA ARG A 509 -15.57 -1.09 -6.10
C ARG A 509 -15.67 -2.55 -5.65
N ALA A 510 -16.88 -3.08 -5.46
CA ALA A 510 -17.08 -4.47 -5.09
C ALA A 510 -16.55 -5.42 -6.20
N VAL A 511 -16.80 -5.09 -7.47
CA VAL A 511 -16.26 -5.83 -8.62
C VAL A 511 -14.74 -5.74 -8.69
N ALA A 512 -14.15 -4.54 -8.53
CA ALA A 512 -12.69 -4.39 -8.52
C ALA A 512 -12.02 -5.20 -7.41
N ASN A 513 -12.65 -5.27 -6.22
CA ASN A 513 -12.20 -6.12 -5.11
C ASN A 513 -12.29 -7.60 -5.45
N ALA A 514 -13.37 -8.03 -6.10
CA ALA A 514 -13.55 -9.42 -6.53
C ALA A 514 -12.52 -9.82 -7.58
N ARG A 515 -12.24 -8.96 -8.58
CA ARG A 515 -11.15 -9.17 -9.57
C ARG A 515 -9.78 -9.25 -8.91
N SER A 516 -9.49 -8.37 -7.96
CA SER A 516 -8.23 -8.40 -7.20
C SER A 516 -8.09 -9.71 -6.41
N SER A 517 -9.18 -10.17 -5.78
CA SER A 517 -9.22 -11.44 -5.05
C SER A 517 -9.02 -12.65 -6.00
N LEU A 518 -9.64 -12.61 -7.18
CA LEU A 518 -9.48 -13.64 -8.21
C LEU A 518 -8.04 -13.69 -8.72
N ALA A 519 -7.43 -12.53 -9.03
CA ALA A 519 -6.04 -12.45 -9.48
C ALA A 519 -5.06 -12.96 -8.41
N GLN A 520 -5.32 -12.66 -7.13
CA GLN A 520 -4.52 -13.18 -6.02
C GLN A 520 -4.65 -14.70 -5.90
N ALA A 521 -5.87 -15.25 -5.99
CA ALA A 521 -6.11 -16.67 -5.93
C ALA A 521 -5.51 -17.42 -7.15
N SER A 522 -5.54 -16.81 -8.33
CA SER A 522 -4.92 -17.35 -9.56
C SER A 522 -3.39 -17.35 -9.50
N ALA A 523 -2.79 -16.42 -8.75
CA ALA A 523 -1.34 -16.36 -8.54
C ALA A 523 -0.85 -17.39 -7.49
N GLU A 524 -1.74 -18.03 -6.74
CA GLU A 524 -1.43 -19.14 -5.85
C GLU A 524 -1.18 -20.40 -6.70
N THR A 525 0.05 -20.91 -6.68
CA THR A 525 0.49 -22.05 -7.50
C THR A 525 -0.01 -23.41 -7.01
N HIS A 526 -0.87 -23.45 -5.99
CA HIS A 526 -1.35 -24.73 -5.43
C HIS A 526 -2.46 -25.33 -6.30
N PRO A 527 -2.29 -26.55 -6.84
CA PRO A 527 -3.23 -27.16 -7.78
C PRO A 527 -4.65 -27.36 -7.23
N LEU A 528 -4.79 -27.53 -5.91
CA LEU A 528 -6.08 -27.70 -5.22
C LEU A 528 -6.80 -26.36 -4.90
N ARG A 529 -6.19 -25.22 -5.22
CA ARG A 529 -6.68 -23.88 -4.87
C ARG A 529 -6.98 -23.01 -6.07
N ARG A 530 -7.04 -23.57 -7.27
CA ARG A 530 -7.39 -22.80 -8.46
C ARG A 530 -8.82 -22.29 -8.33
N PRO A 531 -9.03 -20.98 -8.52
CA PRO A 531 -10.40 -20.44 -8.53
C PRO A 531 -11.16 -20.99 -9.73
N ASP A 532 -12.48 -21.09 -9.60
CA ASP A 532 -13.35 -21.48 -10.70
C ASP A 532 -13.21 -20.47 -11.86
N PRO A 533 -12.90 -20.92 -13.08
CA PRO A 533 -12.81 -20.05 -14.24
C PRO A 533 -14.14 -19.34 -14.56
N ALA A 534 -15.29 -19.89 -14.14
CA ALA A 534 -16.59 -19.28 -14.29
C ALA A 534 -16.71 -17.93 -13.56
N ILE A 535 -15.97 -17.71 -12.47
CA ILE A 535 -16.00 -16.46 -11.68
C ILE A 535 -15.60 -15.25 -12.55
N ALA A 536 -14.64 -15.40 -13.45
CA ALA A 536 -14.23 -14.31 -14.35
C ALA A 536 -15.37 -13.91 -15.31
N ALA A 537 -16.08 -14.90 -15.87
CA ALA A 537 -17.21 -14.67 -16.75
C ALA A 537 -18.38 -14.02 -16.01
N GLU A 538 -18.68 -14.47 -14.77
CA GLU A 538 -19.70 -13.85 -13.94
C GLU A 538 -19.37 -12.40 -13.57
N LEU A 539 -18.12 -12.09 -13.28
CA LEU A 539 -17.70 -10.71 -13.02
C LEU A 539 -17.90 -9.82 -14.25
N ASN A 540 -17.62 -10.34 -15.45
CA ASN A 540 -17.90 -9.61 -16.69
C ASN A 540 -19.41 -9.36 -16.87
N ALA A 541 -20.26 -10.35 -16.56
CA ALA A 541 -21.71 -10.21 -16.64
C ALA A 541 -22.26 -9.18 -15.63
N ILE A 542 -21.71 -9.15 -14.40
CA ILE A 542 -22.06 -8.14 -13.39
C ILE A 542 -21.68 -6.74 -13.87
N GLU A 543 -20.48 -6.57 -14.46
CA GLU A 543 -20.04 -5.28 -14.99
C GLU A 543 -20.92 -4.83 -16.16
N ALA A 544 -21.24 -5.71 -17.08
CA ALA A 544 -22.18 -5.42 -18.18
C ALA A 544 -23.57 -5.00 -17.66
N SER A 545 -24.05 -5.63 -16.59
CA SER A 545 -25.30 -5.23 -15.93
C SER A 545 -25.23 -3.82 -15.33
N ILE A 546 -24.10 -3.46 -14.68
CA ILE A 546 -23.89 -2.10 -14.17
C ILE A 546 -23.88 -1.08 -15.31
N ASP A 547 -23.27 -1.41 -16.45
CA ASP A 547 -23.24 -0.55 -17.64
C ASP A 547 -24.63 -0.38 -18.24
N ALA A 548 -25.39 -1.47 -18.40
CA ALA A 548 -26.76 -1.42 -18.91
C ALA A 548 -27.65 -0.52 -18.02
N HIS A 549 -27.56 -0.64 -16.70
CA HIS A 549 -28.28 0.25 -15.79
C HIS A 549 -27.81 1.71 -15.88
N THR A 550 -26.52 1.93 -16.08
CA THR A 550 -25.97 3.28 -16.26
C THR A 550 -26.48 3.90 -17.56
N VAL A 551 -26.54 3.14 -18.66
CA VAL A 551 -27.10 3.56 -19.96
C VAL A 551 -28.55 3.98 -19.78
N THR A 552 -29.39 3.11 -19.20
CA THR A 552 -30.82 3.40 -18.99
C THR A 552 -31.03 4.69 -18.20
N LEU A 553 -30.30 4.86 -17.09
CA LEU A 553 -30.42 6.06 -16.25
C LEU A 553 -29.94 7.35 -16.94
N LEU A 554 -28.96 7.27 -17.86
CA LEU A 554 -28.49 8.40 -18.64
C LEU A 554 -29.46 8.75 -19.77
N GLU A 555 -30.04 7.76 -20.45
CA GLU A 555 -31.07 7.95 -21.49
C GLU A 555 -32.37 8.55 -20.94
N GLU A 556 -32.84 8.03 -19.80
CA GLU A 556 -34.00 8.62 -19.11
C GLU A 556 -33.77 10.07 -18.69
N ARG A 557 -32.54 10.48 -18.45
CA ARG A 557 -32.19 11.87 -18.15
C ARG A 557 -32.16 12.75 -19.39
N SER A 558 -31.87 12.18 -20.55
CA SER A 558 -31.83 12.88 -21.83
C SER A 558 -33.21 13.02 -22.48
N SER A 559 -34.16 12.18 -22.14
CA SER A 559 -35.58 12.33 -22.52
C SER A 559 -36.28 13.40 -21.68
#